data_f6b2ff45e061de30793a164e447ed246
#
_entry.id   f6b2ff45e061de30793a164e447ed246
#
_cell.length_a   1.000
_cell.length_b   1.000
_cell.length_c   1.000
_cell.angle_alpha   90.00
_cell.angle_beta   90.00
_cell.angle_gamma   90.00
#
_symmetry.space_group_name_H-M   'P 1'
#
loop_
_entity.id
_entity.type
_entity.pdbx_description
1 polymer ?
#
loop_
_entity_poly.entity_id
_entity_poly.type
_entity_poly.pdbx_seq_one_letter_code
_entity_poly.pdbx_strand_id
1 'polypeptide(L)'
;MGKEQARRGRRARWLAAGAVVVVAGAGALLYLRPWEGGTAAVPVAEEPRLLTLRPTDHRVTVSGPGTLQAVTSLGVTVGTGLSGTLAWIVEPGTRVAAGEPLARLDPATFERAVQLATFALERAQAQLESLRADQAVSEANDRQEAAAAAAAVAAAERELEEAERELALVERLYALGSESEEALLAARRRRDDATEALADALEDQARRAETRALQALSRAQSLKNAELSVEQARLDLEQAQADLRSLTVTAPFAGVVSAVNAVVGANVNEQQTLLTLLDDSRLVLVVQIDETEIADVATGQRAYVTLDAVPGRTFEGVVSAVSPVGRLESNIPIFDVSILLDNADLALRPGMTAESEIVVREVRGAFRVPMQAVTMGPEGAAVTVRSDSGADERRRVEVVATVGFESVVTGDLREGESLVVPPGFAVSRPGGPNAGAGPGFGLPGVGIAVPMGGAPGGRPAGAPR
;
A
#
# COMPACT_ATOMS: atom_id res chain seq x y z
N MET A 1 79.04 -6.89 43.83
CA MET A 1 78.40 -6.31 42.66
C MET A 1 78.01 -4.83 42.98
N GLY A 2 78.90 -3.90 42.68
CA GLY A 2 78.69 -2.48 43.06
C GLY A 2 79.93 -1.66 42.75
N LYS A 3 80.34 -1.52 41.51
CA LYS A 3 81.45 -0.58 41.10
C LYS A 3 81.29 -0.07 39.65
N GLU A 4 80.14 -0.25 38.96
CA GLU A 4 80.04 0.12 37.54
C GLU A 4 79.09 1.29 37.25
N GLN A 5 78.38 1.83 38.26
CA GLN A 5 77.47 2.96 38.04
C GLN A 5 78.07 4.37 38.26
N ALA A 6 79.35 4.47 38.74
CA ALA A 6 79.94 5.76 39.06
C ALA A 6 80.73 6.44 37.91
N ARG A 7 80.87 5.77 36.73
CA ARG A 7 81.67 6.34 35.62
C ARG A 7 80.85 7.00 34.48
N ARG A 8 79.53 6.87 34.42
CA ARG A 8 78.72 7.46 33.36
C ARG A 8 78.25 8.92 33.64
N GLY A 9 78.29 9.38 34.87
CA GLY A 9 77.83 10.72 35.24
C GLY A 9 78.77 11.91 34.98
N ARG A 10 80.10 11.62 34.71
CA ARG A 10 81.12 12.70 34.54
C ARG A 10 81.33 13.11 33.07
N ARG A 11 80.95 12.33 32.08
CA ARG A 11 81.11 12.64 30.63
C ARG A 11 79.93 13.47 30.08
N ALA A 12 78.74 13.40 30.69
CA ALA A 12 77.57 14.19 30.27
C ALA A 12 77.67 15.67 30.68
N ARG A 13 78.41 16.01 31.70
CA ARG A 13 78.52 17.42 32.21
C ARG A 13 79.48 18.30 31.38
N TRP A 14 80.43 17.72 30.66
CA TRP A 14 81.38 18.47 29.80
C TRP A 14 80.84 18.71 28.39
N LEU A 15 79.94 17.93 27.91
CA LEU A 15 79.26 18.15 26.62
C LEU A 15 78.18 19.23 26.71
N ALA A 16 77.56 19.44 27.83
CA ALA A 16 76.57 20.51 28.02
C ALA A 16 77.21 21.94 28.14
N ALA A 17 78.44 22.04 28.65
CA ALA A 17 79.16 23.31 28.75
C ALA A 17 79.70 23.78 27.37
N GLY A 18 80.03 22.87 26.45
CA GLY A 18 80.49 23.22 25.10
C GLY A 18 79.39 23.75 24.19
N ALA A 19 78.13 23.26 24.34
CA ALA A 19 77.00 23.70 23.53
C ALA A 19 76.52 25.14 23.83
N VAL A 20 76.66 25.60 25.05
CA VAL A 20 76.24 26.97 25.47
C VAL A 20 77.20 28.05 24.90
N VAL A 21 78.48 27.78 24.74
CA VAL A 21 79.46 28.75 24.19
C VAL A 21 79.29 28.86 22.64
N VAL A 22 78.91 27.82 21.92
CA VAL A 22 78.66 27.89 20.48
C VAL A 22 77.34 28.61 20.13
N VAL A 23 76.32 28.49 20.96
CA VAL A 23 75.05 29.21 20.76
C VAL A 23 75.16 30.71 21.08
N ALA A 24 75.99 31.07 22.09
CA ALA A 24 76.23 32.49 22.42
C ALA A 24 77.11 33.21 21.37
N GLY A 25 78.04 32.47 20.69
CA GLY A 25 78.85 33.00 19.59
C GLY A 25 78.10 33.22 18.31
N ALA A 26 77.15 32.33 18.00
CA ALA A 26 76.30 32.44 16.80
C ALA A 26 75.23 33.55 16.94
N GLY A 27 74.75 33.83 18.16
CA GLY A 27 73.82 34.87 18.45
C GLY A 27 74.43 36.30 18.32
N ALA A 28 75.71 36.47 18.65
CA ALA A 28 76.42 37.76 18.53
C ALA A 28 76.79 38.11 17.08
N LEU A 29 77.00 37.13 16.22
CA LEU A 29 77.29 37.34 14.77
C LEU A 29 76.02 37.70 13.98
N LEU A 30 74.85 37.32 14.43
CA LEU A 30 73.56 37.71 13.83
C LEU A 30 73.09 39.10 14.19
N TYR A 31 73.61 39.70 15.28
CA TYR A 31 73.21 41.05 15.80
C TYR A 31 74.01 42.18 15.15
N LEU A 32 75.08 41.92 14.43
CA LEU A 32 75.98 42.89 13.81
C LEU A 32 75.88 42.96 12.29
N ARG A 33 74.82 42.44 11.69
CA ARG A 33 74.53 42.68 10.28
C ARG A 33 73.86 44.03 10.11
N PRO A 34 74.45 44.96 9.32
CA PRO A 34 73.77 46.23 9.04
C PRO A 34 72.52 45.93 8.21
N TRP A 35 71.41 46.51 8.65
CA TRP A 35 70.15 46.52 7.97
C TRP A 35 70.33 47.30 6.65
N GLU A 36 70.51 46.60 5.56
CA GLU A 36 70.29 47.16 4.25
C GLU A 36 68.82 47.29 4.04
N GLY A 37 68.37 48.54 3.98
CA GLY A 37 66.95 48.89 3.78
C GLY A 37 66.47 48.27 2.50
N GLY A 38 65.70 47.20 2.66
CA GLY A 38 64.86 46.69 1.60
C GLY A 38 63.86 47.78 1.22
N THR A 39 63.97 48.31 0.04
CA THR A 39 62.94 49.14 -0.62
C THR A 39 61.65 48.38 -0.49
N ALA A 40 60.66 48.93 0.25
CA ALA A 40 59.29 48.43 0.26
C ALA A 40 58.86 48.33 -1.21
N ALA A 41 58.65 47.10 -1.65
CA ALA A 41 57.96 46.87 -2.92
C ALA A 41 56.59 47.53 -2.77
N VAL A 42 56.40 48.65 -3.49
CA VAL A 42 55.07 49.20 -3.74
C VAL A 42 54.24 48.07 -4.31
N PRO A 43 53.07 47.73 -3.70
CA PRO A 43 52.22 46.74 -4.32
C PRO A 43 51.86 47.25 -5.72
N VAL A 44 52.36 46.56 -6.75
CA VAL A 44 51.88 46.76 -8.10
C VAL A 44 50.40 46.56 -8.04
N ALA A 45 49.65 47.62 -8.22
CA ALA A 45 48.19 47.51 -8.36
C ALA A 45 47.96 46.58 -9.52
N GLU A 46 47.57 45.30 -9.24
CA GLU A 46 47.13 44.38 -10.29
C GLU A 46 45.96 45.07 -11.01
N GLU A 47 46.10 45.25 -12.31
CA GLU A 47 45.05 45.86 -13.13
C GLU A 47 43.78 44.96 -12.99
N PRO A 48 42.59 45.58 -12.87
CA PRO A 48 41.34 44.85 -12.75
C PRO A 48 41.17 43.99 -14.01
N ARG A 49 40.89 42.71 -13.78
CA ARG A 49 40.64 41.75 -14.86
C ARG A 49 39.27 42.04 -15.46
N LEU A 50 39.23 42.12 -16.82
CA LEU A 50 37.97 42.25 -17.55
C LEU A 50 37.48 40.87 -17.93
N LEU A 51 36.23 40.57 -17.59
CA LEU A 51 35.54 39.33 -17.98
C LEU A 51 34.37 39.68 -18.89
N THR A 52 34.33 39.11 -20.08
CA THR A 52 33.22 39.31 -21.02
C THR A 52 31.99 38.55 -20.55
N LEU A 53 30.89 39.27 -20.38
CA LEU A 53 29.61 38.70 -19.99
C LEU A 53 28.99 37.87 -21.11
N ARG A 54 28.61 36.65 -20.78
CA ARG A 54 27.86 35.76 -21.68
C ARG A 54 26.58 35.32 -20.98
N PRO A 55 25.41 35.47 -21.62
CA PRO A 55 24.17 34.97 -21.06
C PRO A 55 24.21 33.43 -21.00
N THR A 56 23.74 32.90 -19.92
CA THR A 56 23.65 31.46 -19.68
C THR A 56 22.31 31.16 -18.99
N ASP A 57 21.61 30.15 -19.45
CA ASP A 57 20.45 29.68 -18.75
C ASP A 57 20.90 28.94 -17.49
N HIS A 58 20.33 29.29 -16.38
CA HIS A 58 20.66 28.68 -15.09
C HIS A 58 19.41 28.08 -14.45
N ARG A 59 19.56 26.90 -13.89
CA ARG A 59 18.51 26.23 -13.12
C ARG A 59 18.86 26.31 -11.64
N VAL A 60 17.93 26.84 -10.86
CA VAL A 60 18.00 26.74 -9.40
C VAL A 60 17.38 25.41 -9.03
N THR A 61 18.16 24.57 -8.39
CA THR A 61 17.74 23.21 -8.01
C THR A 61 17.83 23.03 -6.50
N VAL A 62 16.88 22.27 -5.97
CA VAL A 62 16.93 21.71 -4.62
C VAL A 62 17.32 20.25 -4.76
N SER A 63 18.34 19.82 -4.04
CA SER A 63 18.84 18.46 -4.12
C SER A 63 18.61 17.71 -2.80
N GLY A 64 18.34 16.42 -2.91
CA GLY A 64 18.18 15.59 -1.73
C GLY A 64 18.27 14.11 -2.05
N PRO A 65 18.73 13.32 -1.08
CA PRO A 65 18.74 11.87 -1.18
C PRO A 65 17.33 11.31 -1.03
N GLY A 66 17.06 10.23 -1.73
CA GLY A 66 15.77 9.55 -1.65
C GLY A 66 15.87 8.05 -1.85
N THR A 67 14.76 7.37 -1.61
CA THR A 67 14.63 5.92 -1.82
C THR A 67 13.49 5.64 -2.79
N LEU A 68 13.75 4.80 -3.78
CA LEU A 68 12.76 4.34 -4.75
C LEU A 68 11.77 3.36 -4.10
N GLN A 69 10.50 3.61 -4.33
CA GLN A 69 9.40 2.76 -3.89
C GLN A 69 8.48 2.44 -5.06
N ALA A 70 7.83 1.30 -5.03
CA ALA A 70 6.78 1.00 -6.00
C ALA A 70 5.55 1.89 -5.73
N VAL A 71 4.93 2.40 -6.80
CA VAL A 71 3.67 3.16 -6.69
C VAL A 71 2.57 2.30 -6.09
N THR A 72 2.51 1.05 -6.51
CA THR A 72 1.50 0.10 -6.05
C THR A 72 2.18 -1.14 -5.48
N SER A 73 1.83 -1.48 -4.26
CA SER A 73 2.22 -2.72 -3.58
C SER A 73 0.98 -3.37 -3.01
N LEU A 74 0.72 -4.60 -3.38
CA LEU A 74 -0.46 -5.34 -2.95
C LEU A 74 -0.09 -6.67 -2.32
N GLY A 75 -0.53 -6.87 -1.07
CA GLY A 75 -0.54 -8.19 -0.44
C GLY A 75 -1.67 -9.03 -1.03
N VAL A 76 -1.32 -10.10 -1.73
CA VAL A 76 -2.28 -11.01 -2.35
C VAL A 76 -2.66 -12.10 -1.36
N THR A 77 -3.96 -12.27 -1.14
CA THR A 77 -4.56 -13.31 -0.28
C THR A 77 -5.35 -14.30 -1.12
N VAL A 78 -5.82 -15.38 -0.54
CA VAL A 78 -6.88 -16.20 -1.16
C VAL A 78 -8.19 -15.44 -1.16
N GLY A 79 -9.13 -15.83 -2.03
CA GLY A 79 -10.45 -15.20 -2.10
C GLY A 79 -11.20 -15.28 -0.75
N THR A 80 -12.12 -14.34 -0.55
CA THR A 80 -12.94 -14.25 0.67
C THR A 80 -13.71 -15.54 0.91
N GLY A 81 -13.65 -16.06 2.14
CA GLY A 81 -14.31 -17.30 2.54
C GLY A 81 -13.57 -18.58 2.11
N LEU A 82 -12.47 -18.47 1.38
CA LEU A 82 -11.68 -19.62 0.96
C LEU A 82 -10.60 -19.98 1.98
N SER A 83 -10.46 -21.26 2.26
CA SER A 83 -9.36 -21.83 3.04
C SER A 83 -9.01 -23.20 2.49
N GLY A 84 -7.72 -23.53 2.45
CA GLY A 84 -7.31 -24.82 1.91
C GLY A 84 -5.81 -25.00 1.87
N THR A 85 -5.37 -26.16 1.42
CA THR A 85 -3.95 -26.47 1.26
C THR A 85 -3.42 -25.82 -0.01
N LEU A 86 -2.28 -25.15 0.06
CA LEU A 86 -1.61 -24.52 -1.08
C LEU A 86 -0.92 -25.60 -1.93
N ALA A 87 -1.38 -25.81 -3.17
CA ALA A 87 -0.80 -26.77 -4.10
C ALA A 87 0.39 -26.22 -4.87
N TRP A 88 0.34 -24.94 -5.22
CA TRP A 88 1.38 -24.25 -5.98
C TRP A 88 1.35 -22.74 -5.70
N ILE A 89 2.54 -22.12 -5.75
CA ILE A 89 2.72 -20.67 -5.66
C ILE A 89 3.90 -20.25 -6.52
N VAL A 90 3.81 -19.07 -7.14
CA VAL A 90 4.87 -18.50 -7.96
C VAL A 90 6.10 -18.14 -7.11
N GLU A 91 7.29 -18.25 -7.70
CA GLU A 91 8.56 -17.95 -7.00
C GLU A 91 8.77 -16.43 -6.86
N PRO A 92 9.42 -15.97 -5.77
CA PRO A 92 9.79 -14.58 -5.60
C PRO A 92 10.74 -14.12 -6.72
N GLY A 93 10.60 -12.87 -7.17
CA GLY A 93 11.34 -12.32 -8.29
C GLY A 93 10.75 -12.59 -9.67
N THR A 94 9.70 -13.40 -9.77
CA THR A 94 9.03 -13.69 -11.04
C THR A 94 8.20 -12.49 -11.48
N ARG A 95 8.29 -12.16 -12.78
CA ARG A 95 7.42 -11.17 -13.42
C ARG A 95 6.17 -11.83 -13.92
N VAL A 96 5.02 -11.21 -13.65
CA VAL A 96 3.70 -11.73 -14.00
C VAL A 96 2.88 -10.68 -14.74
N ALA A 97 2.05 -11.14 -15.68
CA ALA A 97 1.08 -10.30 -16.36
C ALA A 97 -0.24 -10.23 -15.58
N ALA A 98 -1.07 -9.21 -15.85
CA ALA A 98 -2.42 -9.14 -15.29
C ALA A 98 -3.23 -10.38 -15.69
N GLY A 99 -3.90 -11.01 -14.72
CA GLY A 99 -4.67 -12.25 -14.91
C GLY A 99 -3.84 -13.55 -14.87
N GLU A 100 -2.51 -13.47 -14.77
CA GLU A 100 -1.65 -14.65 -14.65
C GLU A 100 -1.79 -15.32 -13.28
N PRO A 101 -1.76 -16.66 -13.21
CA PRO A 101 -1.90 -17.38 -11.95
C PRO A 101 -0.70 -17.13 -11.03
N LEU A 102 -0.98 -16.75 -9.77
CA LEU A 102 0.00 -16.51 -8.72
C LEU A 102 0.07 -17.67 -7.72
N ALA A 103 -1.07 -18.25 -7.40
CA ALA A 103 -1.17 -19.38 -6.49
C ALA A 103 -2.36 -20.26 -6.84
N ARG A 104 -2.31 -21.52 -6.46
CA ARG A 104 -3.39 -22.49 -6.64
C ARG A 104 -3.56 -23.32 -5.38
N LEU A 105 -4.80 -23.43 -4.93
CA LEU A 105 -5.18 -24.32 -3.86
C LEU A 105 -5.37 -25.75 -4.36
N ASP A 106 -5.26 -26.74 -3.47
CA ASP A 106 -5.51 -28.12 -3.75
C ASP A 106 -7.02 -28.35 -4.04
N PRO A 107 -7.41 -28.82 -5.22
CA PRO A 107 -8.81 -29.02 -5.58
C PRO A 107 -9.49 -30.15 -4.81
N ALA A 108 -8.75 -31.11 -4.26
CA ALA A 108 -9.31 -32.35 -3.71
C ALA A 108 -10.35 -32.13 -2.59
N THR A 109 -10.19 -31.09 -1.77
CA THR A 109 -11.16 -30.75 -0.73
C THR A 109 -12.41 -30.11 -1.31
N PHE A 110 -12.27 -29.27 -2.31
CA PHE A 110 -13.36 -28.55 -2.96
C PHE A 110 -14.17 -29.48 -3.89
N GLU A 111 -13.52 -30.39 -4.60
CA GLU A 111 -14.18 -31.44 -5.39
C GLU A 111 -15.07 -32.32 -4.49
N ARG A 112 -14.57 -32.69 -3.33
CA ARG A 112 -15.36 -33.42 -2.34
C ARG A 112 -16.54 -32.59 -1.82
N ALA A 113 -16.38 -31.31 -1.58
CA ALA A 113 -17.48 -30.43 -1.17
C ALA A 113 -18.56 -30.34 -2.25
N VAL A 114 -18.18 -30.21 -3.54
CA VAL A 114 -19.13 -30.27 -4.68
C VAL A 114 -19.87 -31.60 -4.73
N GLN A 115 -19.17 -32.72 -4.56
CA GLN A 115 -19.82 -34.05 -4.53
C GLN A 115 -20.82 -34.16 -3.39
N LEU A 116 -20.46 -33.73 -2.18
CA LEU A 116 -21.37 -33.73 -1.01
C LEU A 116 -22.60 -32.86 -1.22
N ALA A 117 -22.42 -31.65 -1.78
CA ALA A 117 -23.52 -30.76 -2.11
C ALA A 117 -24.42 -31.33 -3.22
N THR A 118 -23.85 -32.05 -4.23
CA THR A 118 -24.59 -32.76 -5.28
C THR A 118 -25.46 -33.84 -4.65
N PHE A 119 -24.92 -34.69 -3.79
CA PHE A 119 -25.69 -35.70 -3.09
C PHE A 119 -26.78 -35.14 -2.18
N ALA A 120 -26.51 -34.00 -1.52
CA ALA A 120 -27.52 -33.31 -0.74
C ALA A 120 -28.70 -32.82 -1.59
N LEU A 121 -28.41 -32.25 -2.78
CA LEU A 121 -29.44 -31.84 -3.73
C LEU A 121 -30.26 -33.02 -4.25
N GLU A 122 -29.60 -34.10 -4.70
CA GLU A 122 -30.28 -35.31 -5.17
C GLU A 122 -31.18 -35.89 -4.06
N ARG A 123 -30.71 -35.93 -2.80
CA ARG A 123 -31.52 -36.40 -1.67
C ARG A 123 -32.74 -35.51 -1.44
N ALA A 124 -32.57 -34.19 -1.47
CA ALA A 124 -33.67 -33.23 -1.27
C ALA A 124 -34.71 -33.37 -2.41
N GLN A 125 -34.25 -33.54 -3.65
CA GLN A 125 -35.11 -33.76 -4.80
C GLN A 125 -35.90 -35.08 -4.68
N ALA A 126 -35.26 -36.19 -4.31
CA ALA A 126 -35.91 -37.46 -4.08
C ALA A 126 -36.98 -37.39 -2.96
N GLN A 127 -36.70 -36.66 -1.89
CA GLN A 127 -37.66 -36.42 -0.80
C GLN A 127 -38.88 -35.62 -1.31
N LEU A 128 -38.67 -34.58 -2.10
CA LEU A 128 -39.76 -33.78 -2.70
C LEU A 128 -40.62 -34.65 -3.63
N GLU A 129 -39.99 -35.47 -4.44
CA GLU A 129 -40.70 -36.39 -5.37
C GLU A 129 -41.54 -37.41 -4.60
N SER A 130 -40.99 -38.00 -3.54
CA SER A 130 -41.74 -38.89 -2.67
C SER A 130 -42.97 -38.20 -2.07
N LEU A 131 -42.82 -36.99 -1.52
CA LEU A 131 -43.93 -36.24 -0.95
C LEU A 131 -45.00 -35.87 -1.99
N ARG A 132 -44.59 -35.58 -3.22
CA ARG A 132 -45.52 -35.33 -4.34
C ARG A 132 -46.31 -36.59 -4.73
N ALA A 133 -45.64 -37.74 -4.76
CA ALA A 133 -46.31 -39.01 -4.99
C ALA A 133 -47.30 -39.33 -3.88
N ASP A 134 -46.92 -39.17 -2.60
CA ASP A 134 -47.78 -39.37 -1.44
C ASP A 134 -49.00 -38.43 -1.49
N GLN A 135 -48.78 -37.18 -1.88
CA GLN A 135 -49.88 -36.23 -2.07
C GLN A 135 -50.85 -36.69 -3.17
N ALA A 136 -50.36 -37.13 -4.30
CA ALA A 136 -51.20 -37.60 -5.40
C ALA A 136 -52.09 -38.78 -5.00
N VAL A 137 -51.52 -39.74 -4.24
CA VAL A 137 -52.28 -40.87 -3.67
C VAL A 137 -53.32 -40.37 -2.67
N SER A 138 -52.95 -39.47 -1.77
CA SER A 138 -53.88 -38.91 -0.77
C SER A 138 -55.02 -38.12 -1.42
N GLU A 139 -54.73 -37.32 -2.45
CA GLU A 139 -55.77 -36.60 -3.20
C GLU A 139 -56.73 -37.52 -3.95
N ALA A 140 -56.22 -38.65 -4.46
CA ALA A 140 -57.10 -39.68 -5.08
C ALA A 140 -58.04 -40.29 -4.02
N ASN A 141 -57.53 -40.63 -2.84
CA ASN A 141 -58.34 -41.13 -1.72
C ASN A 141 -59.35 -40.08 -1.23
N ASP A 142 -58.93 -38.83 -1.07
CA ASP A 142 -59.77 -37.69 -0.67
C ASP A 142 -60.95 -37.51 -1.63
N ARG A 143 -60.72 -37.66 -2.96
CA ARG A 143 -61.78 -37.61 -4.00
C ARG A 143 -62.73 -38.77 -3.84
N GLN A 144 -62.24 -39.98 -3.59
CA GLN A 144 -63.08 -41.17 -3.40
C GLN A 144 -63.97 -41.02 -2.17
N GLU A 145 -63.38 -40.61 -1.02
CA GLU A 145 -64.13 -40.36 0.22
C GLU A 145 -65.17 -39.25 0.07
N ALA A 146 -64.82 -38.16 -0.66
CA ALA A 146 -65.76 -37.09 -0.94
C ALA A 146 -66.97 -37.57 -1.82
N ALA A 147 -66.67 -38.43 -2.79
CA ALA A 147 -67.72 -39.00 -3.64
C ALA A 147 -68.65 -39.95 -2.81
N ALA A 148 -68.05 -40.77 -1.92
CA ALA A 148 -68.81 -41.63 -1.03
C ALA A 148 -69.71 -40.85 -0.05
N ALA A 149 -69.19 -39.79 0.55
CA ALA A 149 -69.99 -38.94 1.43
C ALA A 149 -71.13 -38.19 0.67
N ALA A 150 -70.86 -37.73 -0.52
CA ALA A 150 -71.88 -37.12 -1.37
C ALA A 150 -72.97 -38.13 -1.80
N ALA A 151 -72.57 -39.39 -2.08
CA ALA A 151 -73.52 -40.47 -2.37
C ALA A 151 -74.39 -40.84 -1.15
N ALA A 152 -73.84 -40.78 0.08
CA ALA A 152 -74.58 -41.00 1.28
C ALA A 152 -75.66 -39.89 1.54
N VAL A 153 -75.28 -38.63 1.34
CA VAL A 153 -76.22 -37.51 1.39
C VAL A 153 -77.33 -37.68 0.37
N ALA A 154 -76.97 -37.97 -0.91
CA ALA A 154 -77.94 -38.16 -1.97
C ALA A 154 -78.86 -39.39 -1.72
N ALA A 155 -78.42 -40.41 -1.01
CA ALA A 155 -79.23 -41.51 -0.56
C ALA A 155 -80.23 -41.10 0.52
N ALA A 156 -79.81 -40.36 1.54
CA ALA A 156 -80.65 -39.84 2.59
C ALA A 156 -81.71 -38.82 2.08
N GLU A 157 -81.32 -37.96 1.12
CA GLU A 157 -82.26 -37.04 0.44
C GLU A 157 -83.35 -37.80 -0.26
N ARG A 158 -83.03 -38.88 -0.97
CA ARG A 158 -84.06 -39.73 -1.67
C ARG A 158 -84.97 -40.44 -0.66
N GLU A 159 -84.45 -40.88 0.46
CA GLU A 159 -85.22 -41.53 1.53
C GLU A 159 -86.17 -40.54 2.18
N LEU A 160 -85.74 -39.29 2.43
CA LEU A 160 -86.59 -38.22 2.91
C LEU A 160 -87.70 -37.87 1.92
N GLU A 161 -87.36 -37.73 0.64
CA GLU A 161 -88.33 -37.42 -0.44
C GLU A 161 -89.40 -38.56 -0.59
N GLU A 162 -88.99 -39.80 -0.39
CA GLU A 162 -89.90 -40.94 -0.36
C GLU A 162 -90.80 -40.93 0.87
N ALA A 163 -90.26 -40.65 2.07
CA ALA A 163 -91.02 -40.54 3.31
C ALA A 163 -91.99 -39.37 3.30
N GLU A 164 -91.58 -38.21 2.71
CA GLU A 164 -92.48 -37.05 2.53
C GLU A 164 -93.65 -37.35 1.56
N ARG A 165 -93.35 -38.07 0.43
CA ARG A 165 -94.42 -38.50 -0.50
C ARG A 165 -95.39 -39.47 0.18
N GLU A 166 -94.87 -40.45 0.95
CA GLU A 166 -95.69 -41.41 1.71
C GLU A 166 -96.55 -40.65 2.74
N LEU A 167 -95.99 -39.73 3.51
CA LEU A 167 -96.70 -38.94 4.50
C LEU A 167 -97.83 -38.11 3.84
N ALA A 168 -97.54 -37.43 2.74
CA ALA A 168 -98.51 -36.63 2.02
C ALA A 168 -99.64 -37.48 1.51
N LEU A 169 -99.39 -38.73 1.06
CA LEU A 169 -100.45 -39.69 0.68
C LEU A 169 -101.28 -40.18 1.85
N VAL A 170 -100.65 -40.56 3.00
CA VAL A 170 -101.37 -40.98 4.23
C VAL A 170 -102.15 -39.90 4.81
N GLU A 171 -101.70 -38.63 4.85
CA GLU A 171 -102.41 -37.45 5.34
C GLU A 171 -103.72 -37.18 4.52
N ARG A 172 -103.59 -37.40 3.18
CA ARG A 172 -104.76 -37.26 2.26
C ARG A 172 -105.74 -38.40 2.50
N LEU A 173 -105.33 -39.63 2.70
CA LEU A 173 -106.18 -40.77 2.95
C LEU A 173 -106.83 -40.69 4.36
N TYR A 174 -106.08 -40.26 5.39
CA TYR A 174 -106.61 -39.99 6.70
C TYR A 174 -107.70 -38.89 6.72
N ALA A 175 -107.51 -37.81 5.99
CA ALA A 175 -108.52 -36.72 5.84
C ALA A 175 -109.79 -37.23 5.17
N LEU A 176 -109.71 -38.31 4.28
CA LEU A 176 -110.85 -38.95 3.70
C LEU A 176 -111.46 -40.09 4.55
N GLY A 177 -110.84 -40.36 5.77
CA GLY A 177 -111.30 -41.37 6.69
C GLY A 177 -110.97 -42.82 6.23
N SER A 178 -109.96 -42.97 5.30
CA SER A 178 -109.59 -44.25 4.69
C SER A 178 -108.32 -44.85 5.36
N GLU A 179 -107.64 -44.10 6.26
CA GLU A 179 -106.45 -44.56 7.01
C GLU A 179 -106.61 -44.26 8.48
N SER A 180 -105.85 -44.93 9.34
CA SER A 180 -105.84 -44.87 10.77
C SER A 180 -104.90 -43.71 11.29
N GLU A 181 -105.22 -43.22 12.52
CA GLU A 181 -104.27 -42.28 13.22
C GLU A 181 -102.89 -42.87 13.47
N GLU A 182 -102.88 -44.20 13.71
CA GLU A 182 -101.61 -44.92 13.92
C GLU A 182 -100.75 -44.94 12.66
N ALA A 183 -101.36 -45.16 11.50
CA ALA A 183 -100.67 -45.09 10.19
C ALA A 183 -100.12 -43.65 9.98
N LEU A 184 -100.90 -42.60 10.29
CA LEU A 184 -100.44 -41.25 10.18
C LEU A 184 -99.24 -40.93 11.10
N LEU A 185 -99.32 -41.38 12.35
CA LEU A 185 -98.20 -41.22 13.31
C LEU A 185 -96.95 -42.00 12.85
N ALA A 186 -97.11 -43.20 12.29
CA ALA A 186 -96.01 -44.00 11.73
C ALA A 186 -95.38 -43.28 10.53
N ALA A 187 -96.14 -42.73 9.58
CA ALA A 187 -95.62 -41.97 8.44
C ALA A 187 -94.89 -40.69 8.91
N ARG A 188 -95.41 -40.01 9.93
CA ARG A 188 -94.72 -38.84 10.49
C ARG A 188 -93.39 -39.22 11.11
N ARG A 189 -93.33 -40.29 11.92
CA ARG A 189 -92.04 -40.75 12.51
C ARG A 189 -91.06 -41.10 11.37
N ARG A 190 -91.51 -41.79 10.34
CA ARG A 190 -90.61 -42.16 9.24
C ARG A 190 -90.02 -40.95 8.52
N ARG A 191 -90.82 -39.88 8.31
CA ARG A 191 -90.31 -38.63 7.77
C ARG A 191 -89.35 -37.93 8.73
N ASP A 192 -89.64 -37.93 10.07
CA ASP A 192 -88.78 -37.34 11.08
C ASP A 192 -87.46 -38.11 11.16
N ASP A 193 -87.47 -39.47 11.19
CA ASP A 193 -86.32 -40.35 11.14
C ASP A 193 -85.45 -40.10 9.88
N ALA A 194 -86.09 -39.94 8.69
CA ALA A 194 -85.40 -39.62 7.46
C ALA A 194 -84.78 -38.22 7.44
N THR A 195 -85.46 -37.26 8.13
CA THR A 195 -84.92 -35.90 8.29
C THR A 195 -83.66 -35.89 9.17
N GLU A 196 -83.70 -36.66 10.25
CA GLU A 196 -82.56 -36.82 11.15
C GLU A 196 -81.40 -37.54 10.41
N ALA A 197 -81.68 -38.60 9.65
CA ALA A 197 -80.68 -39.29 8.87
C ALA A 197 -80.02 -38.41 7.81
N LEU A 198 -80.77 -37.48 7.16
CA LEU A 198 -80.19 -36.46 6.25
C LEU A 198 -79.33 -35.47 6.99
N ALA A 199 -79.79 -34.99 8.15
CA ALA A 199 -79.01 -34.07 8.97
C ALA A 199 -77.66 -34.68 9.42
N ASP A 200 -77.68 -35.92 9.86
CA ASP A 200 -76.49 -36.69 10.23
C ASP A 200 -75.52 -36.89 9.03
N ALA A 201 -76.07 -37.23 7.87
CA ALA A 201 -75.26 -37.39 6.67
C ALA A 201 -74.59 -36.08 6.20
N LEU A 202 -75.27 -34.95 6.33
CA LEU A 202 -74.73 -33.61 6.02
C LEU A 202 -73.65 -33.20 7.02
N GLU A 203 -73.90 -33.45 8.31
CA GLU A 203 -72.91 -33.17 9.35
C GLU A 203 -71.65 -34.01 9.18
N ASP A 204 -71.82 -35.31 8.86
CA ASP A 204 -70.69 -36.21 8.59
C ASP A 204 -69.90 -35.79 7.36
N GLN A 205 -70.57 -35.36 6.30
CA GLN A 205 -69.95 -34.77 5.09
C GLN A 205 -69.14 -33.51 5.42
N ALA A 206 -69.72 -32.60 6.23
CA ALA A 206 -69.05 -31.37 6.64
C ALA A 206 -67.81 -31.68 7.50
N ARG A 207 -67.94 -32.54 8.49
CA ARG A 207 -66.79 -32.97 9.34
C ARG A 207 -65.65 -33.60 8.51
N ARG A 208 -65.97 -34.46 7.57
CA ARG A 208 -64.99 -35.07 6.65
C ARG A 208 -64.36 -34.03 5.74
N ALA A 209 -65.12 -33.05 5.24
CA ALA A 209 -64.62 -31.97 4.43
C ALA A 209 -63.66 -31.10 5.18
N GLU A 210 -63.94 -30.74 6.45
CA GLU A 210 -63.04 -29.97 7.32
C GLU A 210 -61.75 -30.71 7.59
N THR A 211 -61.83 -32.01 7.97
CA THR A 211 -60.64 -32.85 8.22
C THR A 211 -59.74 -32.91 6.99
N ARG A 212 -60.35 -33.12 5.82
CA ARG A 212 -59.56 -33.13 4.54
C ARG A 212 -58.90 -31.77 4.25
N ALA A 213 -59.61 -30.66 4.51
CA ALA A 213 -59.03 -29.30 4.34
C ALA A 213 -57.79 -29.10 5.25
N LEU A 214 -57.87 -29.50 6.52
CA LEU A 214 -56.76 -29.41 7.46
C LEU A 214 -55.57 -30.28 7.05
N GLN A 215 -55.88 -31.53 6.59
CA GLN A 215 -54.83 -32.44 6.10
C GLN A 215 -54.20 -31.90 4.79
N ALA A 216 -54.98 -31.32 3.87
CA ALA A 216 -54.47 -30.68 2.69
C ALA A 216 -53.55 -29.50 2.98
N LEU A 217 -53.89 -28.67 3.97
CA LEU A 217 -53.05 -27.58 4.41
C LEU A 217 -51.72 -28.07 5.00
N SER A 218 -51.75 -29.12 5.85
CA SER A 218 -50.57 -29.73 6.42
C SER A 218 -49.65 -30.34 5.31
N ARG A 219 -50.23 -31.02 4.33
CA ARG A 219 -49.50 -31.57 3.17
C ARG A 219 -48.87 -30.44 2.32
N ALA A 220 -49.60 -29.36 2.06
CA ALA A 220 -49.10 -28.23 1.33
C ALA A 220 -47.91 -27.57 2.05
N GLN A 221 -47.98 -27.47 3.39
CA GLN A 221 -46.87 -26.94 4.20
C GLN A 221 -45.64 -27.89 4.12
N SER A 222 -45.83 -29.18 4.18
CA SER A 222 -44.76 -30.17 4.07
C SER A 222 -44.06 -30.11 2.70
N LEU A 223 -44.85 -29.99 1.61
CA LEU A 223 -44.30 -29.77 0.27
C LEU A 223 -43.52 -28.49 0.14
N LYS A 224 -44.05 -27.39 0.71
CA LYS A 224 -43.34 -26.10 0.72
C LYS A 224 -41.99 -26.17 1.43
N ASN A 225 -41.96 -26.88 2.57
CA ASN A 225 -40.72 -27.08 3.29
C ASN A 225 -39.71 -27.94 2.49
N ALA A 226 -40.17 -28.94 1.79
CA ALA A 226 -39.32 -29.75 0.93
C ALA A 226 -38.81 -28.97 -0.29
N GLU A 227 -39.62 -28.12 -0.92
CA GLU A 227 -39.20 -27.20 -1.97
C GLU A 227 -38.11 -26.25 -1.51
N LEU A 228 -38.27 -25.64 -0.30
CA LEU A 228 -37.23 -24.79 0.32
C LEU A 228 -35.94 -25.58 0.59
N SER A 229 -36.04 -26.84 1.01
CA SER A 229 -34.87 -27.71 1.19
C SER A 229 -34.11 -27.98 -0.11
N VAL A 230 -34.83 -28.19 -1.22
CA VAL A 230 -34.22 -28.34 -2.57
C VAL A 230 -33.51 -27.05 -2.98
N GLU A 231 -34.15 -25.91 -2.80
CA GLU A 231 -33.55 -24.61 -3.14
C GLU A 231 -32.29 -24.32 -2.30
N GLN A 232 -32.34 -24.62 -1.01
CA GLN A 232 -31.16 -24.49 -0.14
C GLN A 232 -30.01 -25.40 -0.63
N ALA A 233 -30.27 -26.66 -0.89
CA ALA A 233 -29.27 -27.61 -1.39
C ALA A 233 -28.70 -27.20 -2.76
N ARG A 234 -29.52 -26.53 -3.60
CA ARG A 234 -29.08 -25.97 -4.87
C ARG A 234 -28.10 -24.81 -4.68
N LEU A 235 -28.43 -23.89 -3.78
CA LEU A 235 -27.56 -22.76 -3.45
C LEU A 235 -26.23 -23.25 -2.85
N ASP A 236 -26.27 -24.25 -1.98
CA ASP A 236 -25.06 -24.85 -1.40
C ASP A 236 -24.17 -25.50 -2.49
N LEU A 237 -24.77 -26.15 -3.49
CA LEU A 237 -24.04 -26.70 -4.64
C LEU A 237 -23.45 -25.59 -5.50
N GLU A 238 -24.19 -24.52 -5.76
CA GLU A 238 -23.72 -23.38 -6.54
C GLU A 238 -22.53 -22.70 -5.84
N GLN A 239 -22.59 -22.53 -4.52
CA GLN A 239 -21.49 -22.01 -3.72
C GLN A 239 -20.25 -22.93 -3.80
N ALA A 240 -20.41 -24.23 -3.60
CA ALA A 240 -19.29 -25.17 -3.67
C ALA A 240 -18.65 -25.20 -5.07
N GLN A 241 -19.44 -25.03 -6.14
CA GLN A 241 -18.94 -24.92 -7.52
C GLN A 241 -18.22 -23.58 -7.75
N ALA A 242 -18.68 -22.48 -7.15
CA ALA A 242 -18.02 -21.18 -7.24
C ALA A 242 -16.65 -21.24 -6.52
N ASP A 243 -16.61 -21.84 -5.36
CA ASP A 243 -15.36 -22.04 -4.59
C ASP A 243 -14.36 -22.87 -5.38
N LEU A 244 -14.79 -23.98 -6.03
CA LEU A 244 -13.95 -24.79 -6.88
C LEU A 244 -13.40 -24.01 -8.09
N ARG A 245 -14.18 -23.09 -8.67
CA ARG A 245 -13.70 -22.23 -9.78
C ARG A 245 -12.71 -21.18 -9.31
N SER A 246 -12.79 -20.74 -8.06
CA SER A 246 -11.99 -19.67 -7.47
C SER A 246 -10.68 -20.15 -6.83
N LEU A 247 -10.27 -21.41 -7.06
CA LEU A 247 -9.03 -21.98 -6.48
C LEU A 247 -7.73 -21.36 -6.97
N THR A 248 -7.77 -20.66 -8.09
CA THR A 248 -6.61 -20.01 -8.68
C THR A 248 -6.65 -18.54 -8.36
N VAL A 249 -5.66 -18.10 -7.59
CA VAL A 249 -5.42 -16.67 -7.29
C VAL A 249 -4.65 -16.09 -8.46
N THR A 250 -5.17 -15.05 -9.09
CA THR A 250 -4.57 -14.39 -10.26
C THR A 250 -4.05 -13.00 -9.93
N ALA A 251 -3.09 -12.52 -10.72
CA ALA A 251 -2.52 -11.18 -10.58
C ALA A 251 -3.54 -10.10 -10.98
N PRO A 252 -3.86 -9.12 -10.11
CA PRO A 252 -4.79 -8.04 -10.44
C PRO A 252 -4.19 -7.02 -11.42
N PHE A 253 -2.86 -6.92 -11.47
CA PHE A 253 -2.10 -6.08 -12.40
C PHE A 253 -0.76 -6.74 -12.75
N ALA A 254 -0.13 -6.28 -13.82
CA ALA A 254 1.20 -6.74 -14.20
C ALA A 254 2.26 -6.19 -13.25
N GLY A 255 3.24 -7.02 -12.84
CA GLY A 255 4.26 -6.60 -11.90
C GLY A 255 5.25 -7.70 -11.55
N VAL A 256 5.97 -7.52 -10.45
CA VAL A 256 6.96 -8.46 -9.94
C VAL A 256 6.58 -8.94 -8.54
N VAL A 257 6.68 -10.23 -8.30
CA VAL A 257 6.49 -10.83 -6.97
C VAL A 257 7.69 -10.49 -6.10
N SER A 258 7.49 -9.68 -5.05
CA SER A 258 8.60 -9.23 -4.20
C SER A 258 8.90 -10.18 -3.06
N ALA A 259 7.88 -10.74 -2.45
CA ALA A 259 8.00 -11.68 -1.34
C ALA A 259 6.91 -12.74 -1.40
N VAL A 260 7.25 -13.96 -1.00
CA VAL A 260 6.32 -15.08 -0.84
C VAL A 260 6.34 -15.50 0.62
N ASN A 261 5.19 -15.41 1.29
CA ASN A 261 5.04 -15.67 2.72
C ASN A 261 4.40 -17.04 3.02
N ALA A 262 3.88 -17.71 1.98
CA ALA A 262 3.23 -19.00 2.11
C ALA A 262 4.13 -20.12 1.53
N VAL A 263 3.99 -21.32 2.08
CA VAL A 263 4.75 -22.50 1.66
C VAL A 263 3.78 -23.52 1.05
N VAL A 264 4.19 -24.16 -0.05
CA VAL A 264 3.44 -25.25 -0.68
C VAL A 264 3.20 -26.37 0.34
N GLY A 265 1.97 -26.85 0.41
CA GLY A 265 1.51 -27.84 1.41
C GLY A 265 1.00 -27.25 2.72
N ALA A 266 1.17 -25.95 2.96
CA ALA A 266 0.59 -25.29 4.12
C ALA A 266 -0.91 -25.02 3.92
N ASN A 267 -1.65 -25.01 5.02
CA ASN A 267 -3.05 -24.56 5.02
C ASN A 267 -3.09 -23.03 5.10
N VAL A 268 -3.80 -22.40 4.18
CA VAL A 268 -3.93 -20.94 4.05
C VAL A 268 -5.38 -20.51 4.14
N ASN A 269 -5.62 -19.28 4.58
CA ASN A 269 -6.94 -18.68 4.73
C ASN A 269 -6.97 -17.25 4.14
N GLU A 270 -8.15 -16.65 4.08
CA GLU A 270 -8.37 -15.32 3.50
C GLU A 270 -7.61 -14.18 4.19
N GLN A 271 -7.24 -14.32 5.47
CA GLN A 271 -6.54 -13.30 6.25
C GLN A 271 -5.01 -13.35 6.05
N GLN A 272 -4.51 -14.44 5.48
CA GLN A 272 -3.08 -14.64 5.28
C GLN A 272 -2.63 -14.08 3.95
N THR A 273 -1.68 -13.14 3.96
CA THR A 273 -0.99 -12.69 2.76
C THR A 273 -0.08 -13.78 2.24
N LEU A 274 -0.37 -14.30 1.05
CA LEU A 274 0.41 -15.37 0.39
C LEU A 274 1.70 -14.83 -0.18
N LEU A 275 1.60 -13.70 -0.88
CA LEU A 275 2.72 -13.05 -1.53
C LEU A 275 2.44 -11.54 -1.66
N THR A 276 3.48 -10.78 -1.97
CA THR A 276 3.38 -9.35 -2.26
C THR A 276 3.72 -9.10 -3.71
N LEU A 277 2.80 -8.47 -4.44
CA LEU A 277 2.96 -8.07 -5.84
C LEU A 277 3.26 -6.57 -5.90
N LEU A 278 4.31 -6.19 -6.62
CA LEU A 278 4.72 -4.81 -6.85
C LEU A 278 4.53 -4.43 -8.31
N ASP A 279 3.97 -3.25 -8.55
CA ASP A 279 4.01 -2.62 -9.88
C ASP A 279 5.36 -1.90 -10.04
N ASP A 280 6.21 -2.39 -10.91
CA ASP A 280 7.52 -1.84 -11.20
C ASP A 280 7.56 -0.99 -12.49
N SER A 281 6.44 -0.78 -13.14
CA SER A 281 6.33 0.07 -14.34
C SER A 281 6.54 1.55 -14.03
N ARG A 282 6.10 1.99 -12.85
CA ARG A 282 6.27 3.34 -12.32
C ARG A 282 6.74 3.27 -10.89
N LEU A 283 7.73 4.11 -10.59
CA LEU A 283 8.30 4.20 -9.26
C LEU A 283 8.14 5.61 -8.71
N VAL A 284 8.08 5.70 -7.41
CA VAL A 284 8.13 6.97 -6.68
C VAL A 284 9.44 7.02 -5.93
N LEU A 285 10.22 8.08 -6.18
CA LEU A 285 11.35 8.43 -5.35
C LEU A 285 10.85 9.31 -4.21
N VAL A 286 10.98 8.84 -2.99
CA VAL A 286 10.68 9.63 -1.79
C VAL A 286 11.98 10.31 -1.36
N VAL A 287 12.03 11.62 -1.57
CA VAL A 287 13.19 12.48 -1.30
C VAL A 287 12.98 13.22 0.00
N GLN A 288 14.03 13.35 0.77
CA GLN A 288 14.04 14.08 2.03
C GLN A 288 14.60 15.49 1.80
N ILE A 289 13.76 16.51 2.01
CA ILE A 289 14.13 17.93 1.86
C ILE A 289 13.99 18.61 3.20
N ASP A 290 14.93 19.49 3.55
CA ASP A 290 14.87 20.23 4.81
C ASP A 290 13.88 21.42 4.78
N GLU A 291 13.58 21.97 5.97
CA GLU A 291 12.63 23.08 6.13
C GLU A 291 13.02 24.34 5.37
N THR A 292 14.32 24.56 5.16
CA THR A 292 14.80 25.80 4.52
C THR A 292 14.59 25.80 3.00
N GLU A 293 14.51 24.63 2.39
CA GLU A 293 14.41 24.46 0.93
C GLU A 293 13.00 24.04 0.47
N ILE A 294 12.17 23.47 1.36
CA ILE A 294 10.85 22.95 1.01
C ILE A 294 9.88 24.03 0.51
N ALA A 295 10.08 25.28 0.96
CA ALA A 295 9.22 26.41 0.58
C ALA A 295 9.21 26.67 -0.94
N ASP A 296 10.28 26.34 -1.64
CA ASP A 296 10.44 26.53 -3.08
C ASP A 296 9.99 25.30 -3.89
N VAL A 297 9.69 24.18 -3.23
CA VAL A 297 9.29 22.92 -3.89
C VAL A 297 7.77 22.86 -4.04
N ALA A 298 7.32 22.63 -5.28
CA ALA A 298 5.90 22.52 -5.60
C ALA A 298 5.61 21.32 -6.50
N THR A 299 4.37 20.83 -6.43
CA THR A 299 3.90 19.77 -7.32
C THR A 299 3.95 20.19 -8.78
N GLY A 300 4.35 19.27 -9.68
CA GLY A 300 4.48 19.53 -11.11
C GLY A 300 5.86 20.01 -11.54
N GLN A 301 6.78 20.30 -10.62
CA GLN A 301 8.16 20.63 -10.98
C GLN A 301 8.90 19.43 -11.55
N ARG A 302 9.82 19.69 -12.48
CA ARG A 302 10.69 18.65 -13.06
C ARG A 302 11.80 18.32 -12.06
N ALA A 303 12.14 17.04 -12.01
CA ALA A 303 13.26 16.55 -11.24
C ALA A 303 14.16 15.67 -12.10
N TYR A 304 15.45 15.77 -11.88
CA TYR A 304 16.46 14.90 -12.48
C TYR A 304 17.00 13.99 -11.38
N VAL A 305 16.95 12.69 -11.65
CA VAL A 305 17.31 11.67 -10.66
C VAL A 305 18.51 10.89 -11.18
N THR A 306 19.52 10.78 -10.33
CA THR A 306 20.73 9.99 -10.59
C THR A 306 20.88 8.89 -9.57
N LEU A 307 21.31 7.73 -10.00
CA LEU A 307 21.51 6.56 -9.15
C LEU A 307 22.96 6.07 -9.28
N ASP A 308 23.57 5.78 -8.14
CA ASP A 308 24.92 5.16 -8.12
C ASP A 308 24.90 3.77 -8.75
N ALA A 309 23.77 3.06 -8.64
CA ALA A 309 23.61 1.73 -9.22
C ALA A 309 23.55 1.73 -10.76
N VAL A 310 23.28 2.89 -11.40
CA VAL A 310 23.18 3.05 -12.87
C VAL A 310 23.97 4.28 -13.30
N PRO A 311 25.31 4.22 -13.26
CA PRO A 311 26.16 5.37 -13.50
C PRO A 311 26.01 5.90 -14.93
N GLY A 312 26.02 7.22 -15.07
CA GLY A 312 25.96 7.92 -16.36
C GLY A 312 24.58 8.02 -16.99
N ARG A 313 23.52 7.61 -16.29
CA ARG A 313 22.12 7.84 -16.70
C ARG A 313 21.42 8.78 -15.72
N THR A 314 20.72 9.75 -16.28
CA THR A 314 19.81 10.62 -15.53
C THR A 314 18.38 10.28 -15.93
N PHE A 315 17.53 10.09 -14.95
CA PHE A 315 16.10 9.81 -15.15
C PHE A 315 15.32 11.10 -14.90
N GLU A 316 14.41 11.39 -15.80
CA GLU A 316 13.50 12.52 -15.63
C GLU A 316 12.27 12.09 -14.83
N GLY A 317 11.88 12.91 -13.86
CA GLY A 317 10.71 12.72 -13.04
C GLY A 317 9.94 14.00 -12.81
N VAL A 318 8.77 13.87 -12.22
CA VAL A 318 7.92 15.01 -11.86
C VAL A 318 7.53 14.91 -10.40
N VAL A 319 7.62 16.01 -9.67
CA VAL A 319 7.13 16.10 -8.30
C VAL A 319 5.61 15.84 -8.28
N SER A 320 5.20 14.71 -7.73
CA SER A 320 3.81 14.27 -7.66
C SER A 320 3.10 14.73 -6.38
N ALA A 321 3.84 14.77 -5.28
CA ALA A 321 3.32 15.21 -3.99
C ALA A 321 4.42 15.77 -3.10
N VAL A 322 4.05 16.74 -2.26
CA VAL A 322 4.88 17.28 -1.18
C VAL A 322 4.14 16.99 0.12
N SER A 323 4.82 16.39 1.09
CA SER A 323 4.20 16.09 2.39
C SER A 323 3.80 17.39 3.11
N PRO A 324 2.55 17.52 3.56
CA PRO A 324 2.14 18.70 4.34
C PRO A 324 2.66 18.68 5.78
N VAL A 325 3.24 17.56 6.22
CA VAL A 325 3.74 17.37 7.59
C VAL A 325 5.21 17.01 7.52
N GLY A 326 6.03 17.80 8.19
CA GLY A 326 7.44 17.50 8.42
C GLY A 326 7.62 16.48 9.54
N ARG A 327 8.66 15.69 9.46
CA ARG A 327 9.11 14.80 10.54
C ARG A 327 10.47 15.25 11.06
N LEU A 328 10.74 14.99 12.32
CA LEU A 328 12.06 15.26 12.90
C LEU A 328 12.96 14.05 12.70
N GLU A 329 14.08 14.26 12.01
CA GLU A 329 15.14 13.28 11.89
C GLU A 329 16.43 13.89 12.43
N SER A 330 17.01 13.27 13.44
CA SER A 330 18.20 13.79 14.12
C SER A 330 18.06 15.26 14.58
N ASN A 331 16.85 15.67 15.02
CA ASN A 331 16.49 17.03 15.45
C ASN A 331 16.46 18.08 14.31
N ILE A 332 16.41 17.65 13.05
CA ILE A 332 16.24 18.49 11.86
C ILE A 332 14.85 18.22 11.29
N PRO A 333 14.01 19.24 11.03
CA PRO A 333 12.74 19.05 10.36
C PRO A 333 12.99 18.71 8.89
N ILE A 334 12.50 17.56 8.45
CA ILE A 334 12.56 17.14 7.04
C ILE A 334 11.16 16.88 6.51
N PHE A 335 10.99 17.13 5.22
CA PHE A 335 9.75 16.91 4.48
C PHE A 335 9.97 15.89 3.39
N ASP A 336 9.04 14.96 3.26
CA ASP A 336 9.08 13.95 2.21
C ASP A 336 8.47 14.52 0.92
N VAL A 337 9.24 14.52 -0.15
CA VAL A 337 8.80 14.90 -1.49
C VAL A 337 8.77 13.67 -2.38
N SER A 338 7.62 13.40 -3.00
CA SER A 338 7.42 12.27 -3.88
C SER A 338 7.64 12.69 -5.34
N ILE A 339 8.59 12.06 -6.01
CA ILE A 339 8.89 12.26 -7.43
C ILE A 339 8.48 11.01 -8.19
N LEU A 340 7.55 11.15 -9.13
CA LEU A 340 7.11 10.07 -9.99
C LEU A 340 8.11 9.88 -11.14
N LEU A 341 8.55 8.63 -11.32
CA LEU A 341 9.49 8.21 -12.36
C LEU A 341 8.86 7.11 -13.21
N ASP A 342 8.99 7.24 -14.53
CA ASP A 342 8.65 6.16 -15.46
C ASP A 342 9.82 5.19 -15.58
N ASN A 343 9.53 3.89 -15.46
CA ASN A 343 10.52 2.82 -15.50
C ASN A 343 10.32 1.91 -16.72
N ALA A 344 10.15 2.51 -17.90
CA ALA A 344 9.90 1.78 -19.14
C ALA A 344 10.98 0.72 -19.46
N ASP A 345 12.24 1.01 -19.16
CA ASP A 345 13.38 0.10 -19.39
C ASP A 345 13.59 -0.90 -18.24
N LEU A 346 12.80 -0.83 -17.18
CA LEU A 346 12.91 -1.69 -15.99
C LEU A 346 14.32 -1.70 -15.35
N ALA A 347 15.05 -0.62 -15.55
CA ALA A 347 16.40 -0.44 -14.98
C ALA A 347 16.37 -0.09 -13.49
N LEU A 348 15.28 0.53 -13.04
CA LEU A 348 15.08 0.95 -11.66
C LEU A 348 14.38 -0.16 -10.86
N ARG A 349 14.79 -0.31 -9.61
CA ARG A 349 14.17 -1.28 -8.69
C ARG A 349 13.76 -0.60 -7.39
N PRO A 350 12.61 -0.97 -6.81
CA PRO A 350 12.25 -0.53 -5.46
C PRO A 350 13.35 -0.85 -4.47
N GLY A 351 13.60 0.06 -3.53
CA GLY A 351 14.67 -0.06 -2.53
C GLY A 351 16.03 0.52 -2.95
N MET A 352 16.22 0.93 -4.20
CA MET A 352 17.43 1.65 -4.60
C MET A 352 17.44 3.06 -4.03
N THR A 353 18.62 3.55 -3.66
CA THR A 353 18.85 4.94 -3.28
C THR A 353 19.23 5.77 -4.51
N ALA A 354 18.78 7.00 -4.52
CA ALA A 354 19.03 7.93 -5.61
C ALA A 354 19.21 9.34 -5.06
N GLU A 355 19.91 10.17 -5.79
CA GLU A 355 19.99 11.61 -5.57
C GLU A 355 19.09 12.32 -6.58
N SER A 356 18.32 13.29 -6.11
CA SER A 356 17.43 14.07 -6.96
C SER A 356 17.82 15.53 -6.98
N GLU A 357 17.65 16.15 -8.13
CA GLU A 357 17.75 17.59 -8.35
C GLU A 357 16.39 18.10 -8.85
N ILE A 358 15.63 18.75 -7.98
CA ILE A 358 14.33 19.33 -8.30
C ILE A 358 14.52 20.74 -8.82
N VAL A 359 14.04 21.02 -10.02
CA VAL A 359 14.14 22.35 -10.64
C VAL A 359 13.06 23.24 -10.08
N VAL A 360 13.44 24.14 -9.17
CA VAL A 360 12.50 25.07 -8.52
C VAL A 360 12.31 26.34 -9.32
N ARG A 361 13.37 26.78 -10.07
CA ARG A 361 13.30 27.98 -10.91
C ARG A 361 14.24 27.86 -12.11
N GLU A 362 13.77 28.20 -13.29
CA GLU A 362 14.60 28.40 -14.47
C GLU A 362 14.79 29.89 -14.72
N VAL A 363 16.04 30.33 -14.76
CA VAL A 363 16.42 31.72 -15.07
C VAL A 363 17.12 31.76 -16.41
N ARG A 364 16.47 32.35 -17.38
CA ARG A 364 17.01 32.47 -18.73
C ARG A 364 17.78 33.79 -18.87
N GLY A 365 18.91 33.74 -19.58
CA GLY A 365 19.70 34.96 -19.84
C GLY A 365 20.38 35.52 -18.58
N ALA A 366 20.65 34.71 -17.59
CA ALA A 366 21.43 35.09 -16.43
C ALA A 366 22.93 35.13 -16.77
N PHE A 367 23.71 35.90 -15.99
CA PHE A 367 25.14 36.01 -16.21
C PHE A 367 25.90 35.37 -15.06
N ARG A 368 26.89 34.56 -15.37
CA ARG A 368 27.81 34.03 -14.37
C ARG A 368 28.94 35.01 -14.13
N VAL A 369 29.09 35.48 -12.92
CA VAL A 369 30.10 36.43 -12.52
C VAL A 369 30.86 35.90 -11.31
N PRO A 370 32.18 36.11 -11.20
CA PRO A 370 32.90 35.75 -9.99
C PRO A 370 32.30 36.45 -8.77
N MET A 371 32.17 35.75 -7.66
CA MET A 371 31.56 36.30 -6.41
C MET A 371 32.23 37.62 -5.95
N GLN A 372 33.54 37.74 -6.16
CA GLN A 372 34.33 38.94 -5.87
C GLN A 372 33.98 40.16 -6.73
N ALA A 373 33.31 39.98 -7.90
CA ALA A 373 32.83 41.08 -8.74
C ALA A 373 31.48 41.64 -8.26
N VAL A 374 30.80 40.94 -7.37
CA VAL A 374 29.53 41.38 -6.79
C VAL A 374 29.81 42.15 -5.50
N THR A 375 29.46 43.39 -5.47
CA THR A 375 29.55 44.26 -4.28
C THR A 375 28.18 44.43 -3.62
N MET A 376 28.07 44.11 -2.35
CA MET A 376 26.87 44.35 -1.56
C MET A 376 26.89 45.78 -1.04
N GLY A 377 25.86 46.57 -1.27
CA GLY A 377 25.70 47.94 -0.83
C GLY A 377 24.33 48.14 -0.17
N PRO A 378 24.07 49.38 0.37
CA PRO A 378 22.78 49.68 1.01
C PRO A 378 21.56 49.52 0.06
N GLU A 379 21.81 49.62 -1.25
CA GLU A 379 20.77 49.50 -2.30
C GLU A 379 20.68 48.08 -2.91
N GLY A 380 21.40 47.09 -2.36
CA GLY A 380 21.45 45.73 -2.86
C GLY A 380 22.78 45.37 -3.53
N ALA A 381 22.75 44.22 -4.24
CA ALA A 381 23.92 43.75 -4.97
C ALA A 381 24.13 44.57 -6.25
N ALA A 382 25.41 44.88 -6.57
CA ALA A 382 25.79 45.59 -7.76
C ALA A 382 27.10 45.01 -8.35
N VAL A 383 27.25 45.11 -9.66
CA VAL A 383 28.47 44.78 -10.39
C VAL A 383 28.99 46.03 -11.11
N THR A 384 30.30 46.09 -11.36
CA THR A 384 30.91 47.17 -12.14
C THR A 384 31.19 46.68 -13.56
N VAL A 385 30.61 47.37 -14.52
CA VAL A 385 30.75 47.06 -15.95
C VAL A 385 31.51 48.22 -16.61
N ARG A 386 32.44 47.88 -17.48
CA ARG A 386 33.16 48.88 -18.29
C ARG A 386 32.41 49.17 -19.56
N SER A 387 32.00 50.42 -19.75
CA SER A 387 31.34 50.90 -20.95
C SER A 387 32.32 50.94 -22.15
N ASP A 388 31.82 50.92 -23.37
CA ASP A 388 32.62 51.09 -24.59
C ASP A 388 33.41 52.41 -24.61
N SER A 389 33.00 53.40 -23.83
CA SER A 389 33.71 54.67 -23.61
C SER A 389 34.89 54.55 -22.64
N GLY A 390 35.11 53.39 -22.02
CA GLY A 390 36.15 53.16 -21.02
C GLY A 390 35.80 53.58 -19.59
N ALA A 391 34.60 54.08 -19.35
CA ALA A 391 34.15 54.47 -18.02
C ALA A 391 33.57 53.24 -17.28
N ASP A 392 33.89 53.14 -15.97
CA ASP A 392 33.38 52.11 -15.09
C ASP A 392 32.00 52.54 -14.54
N GLU A 393 30.96 51.75 -14.86
CA GLU A 393 29.57 52.00 -14.47
C GLU A 393 29.11 50.93 -13.47
N ARG A 394 28.56 51.37 -12.35
CA ARG A 394 28.00 50.44 -11.35
C ARG A 394 26.55 50.19 -11.69
N ARG A 395 26.21 48.90 -11.92
CA ARG A 395 24.84 48.46 -12.25
C ARG A 395 24.30 47.57 -11.15
N ARG A 396 23.04 47.79 -10.79
CA ARG A 396 22.31 46.95 -9.85
C ARG A 396 22.02 45.61 -10.47
N VAL A 397 22.23 44.53 -9.70
CA VAL A 397 21.93 43.15 -10.11
C VAL A 397 21.22 42.45 -8.97
N GLU A 398 20.44 41.46 -9.33
CA GLU A 398 19.84 40.52 -8.40
C GLU A 398 20.67 39.22 -8.45
N VAL A 399 21.14 38.77 -7.28
CA VAL A 399 21.85 37.49 -7.14
C VAL A 399 20.80 36.40 -7.03
N VAL A 400 20.68 35.57 -8.05
CA VAL A 400 19.69 34.47 -8.12
C VAL A 400 20.20 33.21 -7.42
N ALA A 401 21.49 32.90 -7.60
CA ALA A 401 22.15 31.76 -7.01
C ALA A 401 23.65 31.98 -6.89
N THR A 402 24.27 31.23 -6.01
CA THR A 402 25.75 31.17 -5.89
C THR A 402 26.18 29.71 -6.09
N VAL A 403 27.06 29.49 -7.08
CA VAL A 403 27.57 28.17 -7.44
C VAL A 403 29.07 28.16 -7.28
N GLY A 404 29.57 27.57 -6.22
CA GLY A 404 31.01 27.59 -5.90
C GLY A 404 31.55 28.99 -5.66
N PHE A 405 32.46 29.46 -6.51
CA PHE A 405 33.04 30.81 -6.47
C PHE A 405 32.40 31.81 -7.47
N GLU A 406 31.32 31.41 -8.12
CA GLU A 406 30.59 32.23 -9.07
C GLU A 406 29.18 32.55 -8.56
N SER A 407 28.73 33.76 -8.80
CA SER A 407 27.35 34.19 -8.56
C SER A 407 26.62 34.29 -9.88
N VAL A 408 25.42 33.72 -9.92
CA VAL A 408 24.48 33.87 -11.03
C VAL A 408 23.66 35.12 -10.79
N VAL A 409 23.78 36.11 -11.67
CA VAL A 409 23.10 37.38 -11.49
C VAL A 409 22.20 37.71 -12.69
N THR A 410 21.10 38.40 -12.37
CA THR A 410 20.19 38.99 -13.35
C THR A 410 20.13 40.49 -13.17
N GLY A 411 19.89 41.24 -14.22
CA GLY A 411 19.84 42.71 -14.18
C GLY A 411 20.00 43.32 -15.55
N ASP A 412 20.22 44.66 -15.57
CA ASP A 412 20.47 45.39 -16.82
C ASP A 412 21.92 45.18 -17.28
N LEU A 413 22.20 43.95 -17.72
CA LEU A 413 23.48 43.51 -18.26
C LEU A 413 23.28 43.03 -19.70
N ARG A 414 24.26 43.28 -20.56
CA ARG A 414 24.18 42.91 -21.99
C ARG A 414 25.28 41.91 -22.33
N GLU A 415 24.99 41.05 -23.28
CA GLU A 415 25.99 40.17 -23.86
C GLU A 415 27.15 40.97 -24.49
N GLY A 416 28.39 40.55 -24.17
CA GLY A 416 29.60 41.18 -24.71
C GLY A 416 30.15 42.31 -23.83
N GLU A 417 29.42 42.81 -22.85
CA GLU A 417 29.94 43.81 -21.91
C GLU A 417 31.08 43.26 -21.05
N SER A 418 32.04 44.16 -20.71
CA SER A 418 33.20 43.79 -19.92
C SER A 418 32.98 44.07 -18.43
N LEU A 419 32.88 43.00 -17.63
CA LEU A 419 32.81 43.08 -16.16
C LEU A 419 34.18 43.37 -15.56
N VAL A 420 34.26 44.34 -14.70
CA VAL A 420 35.47 44.68 -13.92
C VAL A 420 35.53 43.81 -12.67
N VAL A 421 36.50 42.90 -12.66
CA VAL A 421 36.74 42.03 -11.51
C VAL A 421 37.85 42.63 -10.67
N PRO A 422 37.59 43.07 -9.41
CA PRO A 422 38.63 43.60 -8.55
C PRO A 422 39.72 42.53 -8.28
N PRO A 423 41.00 42.94 -8.12
CA PRO A 423 42.05 42.00 -7.82
C PRO A 423 41.74 41.31 -6.47
N GLY A 424 41.44 39.99 -6.58
CA GLY A 424 41.16 39.19 -5.39
C GLY A 424 42.43 38.61 -4.81
N PHE A 425 42.40 38.28 -3.51
CA PHE A 425 43.44 37.50 -2.90
C PHE A 425 43.70 36.26 -3.73
N ALA A 426 44.97 36.11 -4.20
CA ALA A 426 45.37 34.99 -5.01
C ALA A 426 45.07 33.66 -4.28
N VAL A 427 44.04 32.94 -4.71
CA VAL A 427 43.89 31.56 -4.34
C VAL A 427 44.95 30.79 -5.10
N SER A 428 45.96 30.36 -4.38
CA SER A 428 47.04 29.51 -4.91
C SER A 428 46.42 28.28 -5.56
N ARG A 429 46.58 28.12 -6.89
CA ARG A 429 46.27 26.89 -7.57
C ARG A 429 47.08 25.74 -7.00
N PRO A 430 46.51 24.65 -6.56
CA PRO A 430 47.25 23.44 -6.33
C PRO A 430 47.46 22.73 -7.67
N GLY A 431 48.66 22.85 -8.21
CA GLY A 431 48.96 22.14 -9.45
C GLY A 431 50.33 22.41 -9.98
N GLY A 432 51.35 21.65 -9.56
CA GLY A 432 52.65 21.52 -10.20
C GLY A 432 53.63 20.85 -9.28
N PRO A 433 54.22 19.70 -9.69
CA PRO A 433 55.18 18.99 -8.84
C PRO A 433 56.54 19.66 -8.91
N ASN A 434 57.03 20.26 -7.83
CA ASN A 434 58.50 20.35 -7.68
C ASN A 434 58.95 20.39 -6.20
N ALA A 435 59.96 19.60 -5.99
CA ALA A 435 60.69 19.28 -4.84
C ALA A 435 61.20 20.47 -4.01
N GLY A 436 61.26 20.33 -2.69
CA GLY A 436 62.02 21.23 -1.82
C GLY A 436 61.69 21.00 -0.34
N ALA A 437 62.52 20.22 0.31
CA ALA A 437 62.49 19.95 1.74
C ALA A 437 62.55 21.19 2.59
N GLY A 438 61.76 21.24 3.66
CA GLY A 438 61.84 22.25 4.73
C GLY A 438 61.02 21.84 5.95
N PRO A 439 61.43 22.14 7.15
CA PRO A 439 61.29 21.27 8.32
C PRO A 439 59.93 21.43 9.04
N GLY A 440 59.50 20.30 9.56
CA GLY A 440 58.27 20.17 10.31
C GLY A 440 58.26 20.89 11.64
N PHE A 441 57.21 21.61 11.94
CA PHE A 441 56.84 22.00 13.27
C PHE A 441 55.75 21.07 13.81
N GLY A 442 56.21 20.19 14.76
CA GLY A 442 55.31 19.34 15.51
C GLY A 442 54.57 20.14 16.58
N LEU A 443 53.28 20.00 16.63
CA LEU A 443 52.42 20.44 17.75
C LEU A 443 52.29 19.27 18.75
N PRO A 444 52.27 19.54 20.07
CA PRO A 444 52.22 18.49 21.09
C PRO A 444 50.83 17.90 21.23
N GLY A 445 50.77 16.58 21.23
CA GLY A 445 49.56 15.81 21.44
C GLY A 445 49.01 15.93 22.85
N VAL A 446 47.72 16.12 22.93
CA VAL A 446 46.92 15.93 24.15
C VAL A 446 46.34 14.52 24.07
N GLY A 447 46.91 13.63 24.85
CA GLY A 447 46.38 12.29 25.04
C GLY A 447 45.15 12.31 25.94
N ILE A 448 44.04 11.80 25.49
CA ILE A 448 42.89 11.40 26.32
C ILE A 448 42.90 9.89 26.42
N ALA A 449 43.19 9.39 27.62
CA ALA A 449 43.13 7.99 27.98
C ALA A 449 41.70 7.51 28.09
N VAL A 450 41.36 6.42 27.41
CA VAL A 450 40.12 5.66 27.60
C VAL A 450 40.41 4.52 28.57
N PRO A 451 39.70 4.35 29.68
CA PRO A 451 39.85 3.19 30.54
C PRO A 451 39.04 2.00 29.97
N MET A 452 39.76 0.92 29.72
CA MET A 452 39.21 -0.43 29.66
C MET A 452 38.78 -0.89 31.06
N GLY A 453 37.59 -1.41 31.19
CA GLY A 453 37.16 -2.26 32.30
C GLY A 453 36.05 -3.14 31.78
N GLY A 454 36.23 -4.41 31.62
CA GLY A 454 36.33 -5.43 32.63
C GLY A 454 35.00 -6.18 32.68
N ALA A 455 34.86 -7.31 31.92
CA ALA A 455 33.81 -8.29 32.20
C ALA A 455 34.11 -9.01 33.53
N PRO A 456 33.08 -9.53 34.24
CA PRO A 456 32.85 -10.96 34.22
C PRO A 456 31.35 -11.38 34.29
N GLY A 457 30.91 -12.38 33.58
CA GLY A 457 30.68 -13.73 34.07
C GLY A 457 29.48 -13.91 35.00
N GLY A 458 28.46 -14.74 34.57
CA GLY A 458 27.45 -15.27 35.47
C GLY A 458 26.20 -15.81 34.79
N ARG A 459 26.19 -17.05 34.34
CA ARG A 459 25.01 -17.92 34.34
C ARG A 459 24.71 -18.39 35.79
N PRO A 460 23.49 -18.79 36.23
CA PRO A 460 22.86 -20.01 35.74
C PRO A 460 21.29 -20.05 35.71
N ALA A 461 20.78 -20.99 34.92
CA ALA A 461 19.75 -22.00 35.13
C ALA A 461 18.47 -21.69 35.90
N GLY A 462 17.32 -22.11 35.37
CA GLY A 462 16.08 -22.39 36.07
C GLY A 462 14.86 -22.45 35.16
N ALA A 463 14.54 -23.60 34.57
CA ALA A 463 13.18 -24.05 34.31
C ALA A 463 12.63 -24.67 35.63
N PRO A 464 11.33 -24.98 35.82
CA PRO A 464 10.27 -25.32 34.87
C PRO A 464 8.88 -24.78 35.28
N ARG A 465 7.95 -24.66 34.39
CA ARG A 465 6.65 -25.34 34.36
C ARG A 465 5.80 -24.82 33.22
#